data_aea285015b146f609736f5494895e664
#
_entry.id   aea285015b146f609736f5494895e664
#
_cell.length_a   1.000
_cell.length_b   1.000
_cell.length_c   1.000
_cell.angle_alpha   90.00
_cell.angle_beta   90.00
_cell.angle_gamma   90.00
#
_symmetry.space_group_name_H-M   'P 1'
#
loop_
_entity.id
_entity.type
_entity.pdbx_description
1 polymer ?
#
loop_
_entity_poly.entity_id
_entity_poly.type
_entity_poly.pdbx_seq_one_letter_code
_entity_poly.pdbx_strand_id
1 'polypeptide(L)'
;MPAVRPVADLTASRTDWCDTILKGDCVAALERLPQNSVDAIFADPPYNLQLGGDLHRPDQSKVDAVDDAWDQFDSFQAYDAFTRAWLLAARRVLKPTGTIWVIGSYHNIFRVGAKLQDLGYWIL
;
A
#
# COMPACT_ATOMS: atom_id res chain seq x y z
N MET A 1 4.10 16.80 -16.85
CA MET A 1 4.53 16.09 -15.62
C MET A 1 3.59 16.45 -14.48
N PRO A 2 3.06 15.48 -13.76
CA PRO A 2 2.26 15.77 -12.58
C PRO A 2 3.12 16.49 -11.52
N ALA A 3 2.50 17.38 -10.75
CA ALA A 3 3.17 18.04 -9.65
C ALA A 3 3.47 17.03 -8.53
N VAL A 4 4.66 17.12 -7.94
CA VAL A 4 5.01 16.35 -6.74
C VAL A 4 4.79 17.24 -5.52
N ARG A 5 3.94 16.79 -4.60
CA ARG A 5 3.61 17.56 -3.39
C ARG A 5 3.80 16.70 -2.14
N PRO A 6 4.39 17.25 -1.08
CA PRO A 6 4.38 16.59 0.23
C PRO A 6 2.94 16.38 0.72
N VAL A 7 2.67 15.25 1.37
CA VAL A 7 1.36 14.98 1.98
C VAL A 7 0.96 16.08 2.96
N ALA A 8 1.93 16.65 3.67
CA ALA A 8 1.69 17.75 4.63
C ALA A 8 1.06 18.99 3.98
N ASP A 9 1.29 19.19 2.68
CA ASP A 9 0.80 20.38 1.94
C ASP A 9 -0.61 20.19 1.36
N LEU A 10 -1.23 19.02 1.56
CA LEU A 10 -2.60 18.82 1.13
C LEU A 10 -3.54 19.71 1.93
N THR A 11 -4.31 20.50 1.21
CA THR A 11 -5.39 21.29 1.78
C THR A 11 -6.70 20.50 1.79
N ALA A 12 -7.73 21.02 2.43
CA ALA A 12 -9.05 20.39 2.44
C ALA A 12 -9.80 20.54 1.10
N SER A 13 -9.18 21.12 0.08
CA SER A 13 -9.78 21.25 -1.27
C SER A 13 -9.98 19.86 -1.90
N ARG A 14 -11.16 19.65 -2.49
CA ARG A 14 -11.55 18.35 -3.07
C ARG A 14 -10.72 17.94 -4.29
N THR A 15 -9.93 18.83 -4.87
CA THR A 15 -9.20 18.61 -6.12
C THR A 15 -7.68 18.77 -6.01
N ASP A 16 -7.17 19.17 -4.86
CA ASP A 16 -5.73 19.42 -4.67
C ASP A 16 -4.83 18.20 -4.93
N TRP A 17 -5.40 17.02 -4.87
CA TRP A 17 -4.69 15.75 -5.05
C TRP A 17 -4.85 15.16 -6.45
N CYS A 18 -5.72 15.75 -7.29
CA CYS A 18 -5.88 15.29 -8.67
C CYS A 18 -4.64 15.61 -9.51
N ASP A 19 -4.27 14.70 -10.39
CA ASP A 19 -3.10 14.82 -11.27
C ASP A 19 -1.80 15.18 -10.52
N THR A 20 -1.66 14.66 -9.31
CA THR A 20 -0.57 15.01 -8.39
C THR A 20 0.11 13.75 -7.86
N ILE A 21 1.41 13.79 -7.66
CA ILE A 21 2.17 12.78 -6.92
C ILE A 21 2.29 13.27 -5.47
N LEU A 22 1.73 12.50 -4.54
CA LEU A 22 1.83 12.79 -3.11
C LEU A 22 3.03 12.03 -2.53
N LYS A 23 3.98 12.76 -1.98
CA LYS A 23 5.17 12.18 -1.34
C LYS A 23 5.02 12.21 0.18
N GLY A 24 5.05 11.03 0.81
CA GLY A 24 4.94 10.89 2.25
C GLY A 24 4.37 9.55 2.67
N ASP A 25 3.98 9.45 3.92
CA ASP A 25 3.32 8.26 4.45
C ASP A 25 1.97 8.02 3.76
N CYS A 26 1.75 6.79 3.28
CA CYS A 26 0.55 6.48 2.50
C CYS A 26 -0.73 6.51 3.34
N VAL A 27 -0.69 6.12 4.61
CA VAL A 27 -1.86 6.16 5.50
C VAL A 27 -2.25 7.61 5.74
N ALA A 28 -1.28 8.47 6.08
CA ALA A 28 -1.51 9.89 6.27
C ALA A 28 -2.05 10.58 4.99
N ALA A 29 -1.55 10.16 3.81
CA ALA A 29 -2.05 10.66 2.54
C ALA A 29 -3.52 10.27 2.32
N LEU A 30 -3.83 8.98 2.47
CA LEU A 30 -5.19 8.47 2.28
C LEU A 30 -6.19 9.07 3.27
N GLU A 31 -5.78 9.30 4.52
CA GLU A 31 -6.64 9.92 5.54
C GLU A 31 -7.03 11.37 5.20
N ARG A 32 -6.21 12.05 4.40
CA ARG A 32 -6.50 13.42 3.95
C ARG A 32 -7.39 13.51 2.73
N LEU A 33 -7.54 12.41 1.98
CA LEU A 33 -8.44 12.38 0.84
C LEU A 33 -9.90 12.27 1.29
N PRO A 34 -10.84 12.84 0.51
CA PRO A 34 -12.26 12.70 0.81
C PRO A 34 -12.72 11.24 0.82
N GLN A 35 -13.67 10.91 1.67
CA GLN A 35 -14.34 9.62 1.65
C GLN A 35 -15.06 9.40 0.30
N ASN A 36 -15.05 8.16 -0.19
CA ASN A 36 -15.75 7.78 -1.43
C ASN A 36 -15.36 8.64 -2.65
N SER A 37 -14.07 8.97 -2.77
CA SER A 37 -13.57 9.88 -3.82
C SER A 37 -12.77 9.18 -4.90
N VAL A 38 -12.37 7.92 -4.69
CA VAL A 38 -11.45 7.19 -5.57
C VAL A 38 -12.18 6.03 -6.24
N ASP A 39 -12.03 5.92 -7.55
CA ASP A 39 -12.67 4.86 -8.36
C ASP A 39 -11.84 3.57 -8.38
N ALA A 40 -10.52 3.68 -8.38
CA ALA A 40 -9.62 2.54 -8.42
C ALA A 40 -8.33 2.81 -7.66
N ILE A 41 -7.81 1.78 -7.00
CA ILE A 41 -6.49 1.80 -6.36
C ILE A 41 -5.66 0.68 -6.97
N PHE A 42 -4.44 0.99 -7.35
CA PHE A 42 -3.41 0.02 -7.69
C PHE A 42 -2.28 0.18 -6.68
N ALA A 43 -2.11 -0.82 -5.82
CA ALA A 43 -1.20 -0.75 -4.67
C ALA A 43 -0.03 -1.72 -4.83
N ASP A 44 1.16 -1.21 -4.63
CA ASP A 44 2.40 -1.98 -4.52
C ASP A 44 3.01 -1.75 -3.13
N PRO A 45 2.48 -2.43 -2.09
CA PRO A 45 2.90 -2.23 -0.72
C PRO A 45 4.26 -2.87 -0.44
N PRO A 46 4.92 -2.53 0.68
CA PRO A 46 6.08 -3.27 1.16
C PRO A 46 5.77 -4.77 1.28
N TYR A 47 6.72 -5.61 0.84
CA TYR A 47 6.54 -7.07 0.85
C TYR A 47 7.04 -7.73 2.12
N ASN A 48 7.64 -6.97 3.02
CA ASN A 48 8.29 -7.50 4.22
C ASN A 48 9.37 -8.53 3.86
N LEU A 49 10.20 -8.18 2.91
CA LEU A 49 11.31 -9.00 2.46
C LEU A 49 12.40 -9.00 3.55
N GLN A 50 12.24 -9.80 4.58
CA GLN A 50 13.24 -9.96 5.64
C GLN A 50 14.41 -10.79 5.10
N LEU A 51 15.22 -10.16 4.25
CA LEU A 51 16.32 -10.82 3.60
C LEU A 51 17.55 -10.82 4.51
N GLY A 52 17.66 -11.86 5.31
CA GLY A 52 18.94 -12.20 5.96
C GLY A 52 19.94 -12.87 5.02
N GLY A 53 19.68 -12.89 3.71
CA GLY A 53 20.50 -13.53 2.70
C GLY A 53 20.08 -13.18 1.27
N ASP A 54 20.85 -13.67 0.32
CA ASP A 54 20.60 -13.43 -1.10
C ASP A 54 19.33 -14.17 -1.57
N LEU A 55 18.39 -13.46 -2.18
CA LEU A 55 17.29 -14.05 -2.91
C LEU A 55 17.75 -14.54 -4.29
N HIS A 56 17.43 -15.78 -4.58
CA HIS A 56 17.69 -16.37 -5.88
C HIS A 56 16.38 -16.71 -6.58
N ARG A 57 16.34 -16.48 -7.90
CA ARG A 57 15.27 -17.00 -8.75
C ARG A 57 15.38 -18.52 -8.90
N PRO A 58 14.33 -19.19 -9.39
CA PRO A 58 14.41 -20.64 -9.68
C PRO A 58 15.56 -21.03 -10.61
N ASP A 59 16.03 -20.11 -11.46
CA ASP A 59 17.21 -20.29 -12.33
C ASP A 59 18.54 -20.01 -11.62
N GLN A 60 18.51 -19.79 -10.29
CA GLN A 60 19.65 -19.47 -9.42
C GLN A 60 20.28 -18.08 -9.66
N SER A 61 19.70 -17.23 -10.52
CA SER A 61 20.15 -15.86 -10.65
C SER A 61 19.80 -15.05 -9.39
N LYS A 62 20.72 -14.18 -8.97
CA LYS A 62 20.53 -13.31 -7.81
C LYS A 62 19.46 -12.26 -8.10
N VAL A 63 18.52 -12.09 -7.19
CA VAL A 63 17.55 -11.00 -7.25
C VAL A 63 18.14 -9.79 -6.54
N ASP A 64 18.22 -8.67 -7.24
CA ASP A 64 18.50 -7.38 -6.61
C ASP A 64 17.23 -6.93 -5.92
N ALA A 65 17.15 -7.20 -4.62
CA ALA A 65 15.97 -6.91 -3.83
C ALA A 65 16.21 -5.68 -2.96
N VAL A 66 15.14 -4.91 -2.77
CA VAL A 66 15.13 -3.72 -1.94
C VAL A 66 15.36 -4.10 -0.48
N ASP A 67 16.43 -3.57 0.13
CA ASP A 67 16.75 -3.70 1.56
C ASP A 67 16.54 -2.37 2.29
N ASP A 68 15.50 -1.64 1.94
CA ASP A 68 15.17 -0.35 2.52
C ASP A 68 14.40 -0.50 3.84
N ALA A 69 14.62 0.42 4.75
CA ALA A 69 14.00 0.41 6.08
C ALA A 69 12.46 0.37 6.03
N TRP A 70 11.84 0.95 4.98
CA TRP A 70 10.39 0.95 4.83
C TRP A 70 9.80 -0.44 4.49
N ASP A 71 10.63 -1.39 4.03
CA ASP A 71 10.24 -2.78 3.75
C ASP A 71 10.64 -3.74 4.89
N GLN A 72 11.12 -3.23 6.02
CA GLN A 72 11.54 -4.02 7.17
C GLN A 72 10.58 -3.84 8.33
N PHE A 73 10.03 -4.94 8.81
CA PHE A 73 9.12 -4.97 9.97
C PHE A 73 9.70 -5.90 11.03
N ASP A 74 9.57 -5.49 12.30
CA ASP A 74 10.13 -6.22 13.43
C ASP A 74 9.44 -7.57 13.68
N SER A 75 8.21 -7.72 13.22
CA SER A 75 7.41 -8.93 13.40
C SER A 75 6.30 -9.03 12.35
N PHE A 76 5.72 -10.21 12.23
CA PHE A 76 4.50 -10.38 11.43
C PHE A 76 3.32 -9.58 11.98
N GLN A 77 3.24 -9.41 13.30
CA GLN A 77 2.22 -8.56 13.91
C GLN A 77 2.37 -7.09 13.49
N ALA A 78 3.58 -6.58 13.44
CA ALA A 78 3.87 -5.22 12.97
C ALA A 78 3.48 -5.05 11.49
N TYR A 79 3.82 -6.02 10.66
CA TYR A 79 3.44 -6.04 9.26
C TYR A 79 1.91 -6.10 9.08
N ASP A 80 1.23 -6.94 9.84
CA ASP A 80 -0.23 -7.06 9.80
C ASP A 80 -0.91 -5.77 10.25
N ALA A 81 -0.38 -5.10 11.28
CA ALA A 81 -0.90 -3.82 11.76
C ALA A 81 -0.74 -2.72 10.69
N PHE A 82 0.41 -2.63 10.04
CA PHE A 82 0.64 -1.73 8.92
C PHE A 82 -0.31 -2.02 7.75
N THR A 83 -0.42 -3.29 7.37
CA THR A 83 -1.29 -3.73 6.26
C THR A 83 -2.74 -3.39 6.54
N ARG A 84 -3.21 -3.64 7.76
CA ARG A 84 -4.55 -3.27 8.19
C ARG A 84 -4.78 -1.76 8.11
N ALA A 85 -3.81 -0.97 8.55
CA ALA A 85 -3.94 0.49 8.57
C ALA A 85 -4.12 1.08 7.17
N TRP A 86 -3.26 0.71 6.22
CA TRP A 86 -3.38 1.26 4.87
C TRP A 86 -4.58 0.71 4.10
N LEU A 87 -4.94 -0.56 4.28
CA LEU A 87 -6.14 -1.14 3.66
C LEU A 87 -7.43 -0.51 4.20
N LEU A 88 -7.47 -0.20 5.50
CA LEU A 88 -8.62 0.49 6.10
C LEU A 88 -8.76 1.91 5.55
N ALA A 89 -7.65 2.64 5.46
CA ALA A 89 -7.64 3.98 4.88
C ALA A 89 -8.02 3.95 3.38
N ALA A 90 -7.52 2.97 2.63
CA ALA A 90 -7.88 2.74 1.23
C ALA A 90 -9.38 2.48 1.07
N ARG A 91 -9.96 1.64 1.93
CA ARG A 91 -11.40 1.33 1.89
C ARG A 91 -12.26 2.56 2.10
N ARG A 92 -11.84 3.46 2.99
CA ARG A 92 -12.56 4.71 3.24
C ARG A 92 -12.63 5.61 2.01
N VAL A 93 -11.55 5.73 1.26
CA VAL A 93 -11.48 6.62 0.09
C VAL A 93 -12.07 6.00 -1.15
N LEU A 94 -12.10 4.66 -1.27
CA LEU A 94 -12.75 3.97 -2.38
C LEU A 94 -14.25 4.22 -2.38
N LYS A 95 -14.80 4.50 -3.56
CA LYS A 95 -16.24 4.50 -3.78
C LYS A 95 -16.81 3.09 -3.54
N PRO A 96 -18.10 2.95 -3.22
CA PRO A 96 -18.74 1.62 -3.07
C PRO A 96 -18.61 0.72 -4.29
N THR A 97 -18.49 1.31 -5.48
CA THR A 97 -18.29 0.61 -6.76
C THR A 97 -16.81 0.54 -7.16
N GLY A 98 -15.92 1.04 -6.32
CA GLY A 98 -14.49 1.10 -6.61
C GLY A 98 -13.81 -0.26 -6.51
N THR A 99 -12.64 -0.36 -7.12
CA THR A 99 -11.82 -1.58 -7.12
C THR A 99 -10.43 -1.30 -6.57
N ILE A 100 -9.83 -2.33 -5.96
CA ILE A 100 -8.44 -2.29 -5.52
C ILE A 100 -7.69 -3.48 -6.10
N TRP A 101 -6.51 -3.21 -6.61
CA TRP A 101 -5.55 -4.19 -7.10
C TRP A 101 -4.30 -4.11 -6.23
N VAL A 102 -3.89 -5.22 -5.66
CA VAL A 102 -2.73 -5.26 -4.76
C VAL A 102 -1.69 -6.21 -5.34
N ILE A 103 -0.49 -5.70 -5.58
CA ILE A 103 0.64 -6.53 -5.94
C ILE A 103 1.22 -7.14 -4.67
N GLY A 104 1.59 -8.41 -4.76
CA GLY A 104 2.24 -9.11 -3.66
C GLY A 104 3.20 -10.17 -4.16
N SER A 105 3.97 -10.70 -3.23
CA SER A 105 4.82 -11.87 -3.42
C SER A 105 4.40 -12.96 -2.44
N TYR A 106 5.00 -14.14 -2.54
CA TYR A 106 4.74 -15.22 -1.59
C TYR A 106 5.11 -14.86 -0.14
N HIS A 107 5.92 -13.79 0.07
CA HIS A 107 6.27 -13.32 1.42
C HIS A 107 5.12 -12.63 2.14
N ASN A 108 4.18 -12.02 1.42
CA ASN A 108 3.17 -11.17 2.02
C ASN A 108 1.74 -11.44 1.55
N ILE A 109 1.55 -12.12 0.41
CA ILE A 109 0.23 -12.17 -0.24
C ILE A 109 -0.85 -12.81 0.64
N PHE A 110 -0.50 -13.85 1.39
CA PHE A 110 -1.48 -14.52 2.27
C PHE A 110 -1.90 -13.64 3.44
N ARG A 111 -0.97 -12.84 3.99
CA ARG A 111 -1.28 -11.88 5.06
C ARG A 111 -2.11 -10.72 4.55
N VAL A 112 -1.77 -10.17 3.40
CA VAL A 112 -2.56 -9.12 2.74
C VAL A 112 -3.96 -9.64 2.43
N GLY A 113 -4.07 -10.84 1.87
CA GLY A 113 -5.36 -11.48 1.57
C GLY A 113 -6.22 -11.65 2.81
N ALA A 114 -5.66 -12.13 3.92
CA ALA A 114 -6.37 -12.25 5.19
C ALA A 114 -6.89 -10.90 5.69
N LYS A 115 -6.07 -9.84 5.61
CA LYS A 115 -6.48 -8.49 6.03
C LYS A 115 -7.56 -7.90 5.12
N LEU A 116 -7.50 -8.17 3.82
CA LEU A 116 -8.58 -7.79 2.90
C LEU A 116 -9.91 -8.42 3.33
N GLN A 117 -9.92 -9.72 3.65
CA GLN A 117 -11.11 -10.41 4.13
C GLN A 117 -11.58 -9.88 5.48
N ASP A 118 -10.67 -9.69 6.43
CA ASP A 118 -10.99 -9.13 7.76
C ASP A 118 -11.69 -7.76 7.65
N LEU A 119 -11.31 -6.96 6.66
CA LEU A 119 -11.86 -5.62 6.44
C LEU A 119 -13.10 -5.60 5.54
N GLY A 120 -13.58 -6.77 5.13
CA GLY A 120 -14.80 -6.90 4.34
C GLY A 120 -14.66 -6.51 2.87
N TYR A 121 -13.46 -6.62 2.30
CA TYR A 121 -13.28 -6.55 0.86
C TYR A 121 -13.80 -7.83 0.20
N TRP A 122 -14.42 -7.67 -0.96
CA TRP A 122 -14.79 -8.80 -1.80
C TRP A 122 -13.62 -9.15 -2.71
N ILE A 123 -13.11 -10.38 -2.58
CA ILE A 123 -11.96 -10.85 -3.37
C ILE A 123 -12.49 -11.62 -4.59
N LEU A 124 -11.98 -11.24 -5.76
CA LEU A 124 -12.30 -11.87 -7.04
C LEU A 124 -11.19 -12.81 -7.49
#